data_49936a04803e232f3378e279a4a897f8
#
_entry.id   49936a04803e232f3378e279a4a897f8
#
_cell.length_a   1.000
_cell.length_b   1.000
_cell.length_c   1.000
_cell.angle_alpha   90.00
_cell.angle_beta   90.00
_cell.angle_gamma   90.00
#
_symmetry.space_group_name_H-M   'P 1'
#
loop_
_entity.id
_entity.type
_entity.pdbx_description
1 polymer ?
#
loop_
_entity_poly.entity_id
_entity_poly.type
_entity_poly.pdbx_seq_one_letter_code
_entity_poly.pdbx_strand_id
1 'polypeptide(L)'
;MKTGVVAAMGLVLLVGQGCSMKWLQSDGEIGTGSAQNGANPNFPGMAPGGSGRGLSGFSQNPSEERLGKGGDIASLSSSGMSARQRAETTKEEKAAIEAGLQDVFFGYDQWSLSDAGMEALNGDAQWLKDHPGAVMKVEGHCDERGTADYNIVLGDKRAKAARSYLIESGVGPKQVAIVSYGKARPFCTDPAESCYQQNRRGHVLLNMKK
;
A
#
# COMPACT_ATOMS: atom_id res chain seq x y z
N MET A 1 -11.57 66.87 -14.07
CA MET A 1 -13.02 66.72 -13.95
C MET A 1 -13.33 65.29 -13.48
N LYS A 2 -14.02 65.21 -12.36
CA LYS A 2 -14.37 63.99 -11.64
C LYS A 2 -15.65 63.40 -12.24
N THR A 3 -15.69 62.08 -12.48
CA THR A 3 -16.95 61.36 -12.52
C THR A 3 -16.72 59.97 -11.92
N GLY A 4 -17.26 59.79 -10.72
CA GLY A 4 -17.35 58.50 -10.05
C GLY A 4 -18.50 57.65 -10.65
N VAL A 5 -18.28 56.35 -10.68
CA VAL A 5 -19.35 55.39 -10.91
C VAL A 5 -19.47 54.52 -9.66
N VAL A 6 -20.60 54.68 -9.00
CA VAL A 6 -21.06 53.86 -7.89
C VAL A 6 -21.67 52.58 -8.51
N ALA A 7 -21.09 51.40 -8.25
CA ALA A 7 -21.69 50.13 -8.61
C ALA A 7 -22.36 49.52 -7.37
N ALA A 8 -23.68 49.32 -7.51
CA ALA A 8 -24.55 48.81 -6.49
C ALA A 8 -24.30 47.34 -6.15
N MET A 9 -24.26 47.04 -4.86
CA MET A 9 -24.32 45.68 -4.28
C MET A 9 -25.67 45.05 -4.56
N GLY A 10 -25.69 43.98 -5.33
CA GLY A 10 -26.82 43.07 -5.46
C GLY A 10 -26.68 41.91 -4.49
N LEU A 11 -27.40 41.94 -3.40
CA LEU A 11 -27.52 40.84 -2.44
C LEU A 11 -28.54 39.83 -3.01
N VAL A 12 -28.07 38.69 -3.54
CA VAL A 12 -28.92 37.57 -3.93
C VAL A 12 -29.01 36.58 -2.76
N LEU A 13 -30.14 36.62 -2.06
CA LEU A 13 -30.53 35.60 -1.08
C LEU A 13 -31.08 34.38 -1.84
N LEU A 14 -30.27 33.34 -2.00
CA LEU A 14 -30.75 32.03 -2.41
C LEU A 14 -31.25 31.26 -1.19
N VAL A 15 -32.54 31.13 -1.09
CA VAL A 15 -33.23 30.26 -0.15
C VAL A 15 -32.98 28.81 -0.57
N GLY A 16 -32.15 28.11 0.18
CA GLY A 16 -31.86 26.69 -0.03
C GLY A 16 -33.02 25.83 0.44
N GLN A 17 -33.65 25.11 -0.46
CA GLN A 17 -34.59 24.05 -0.12
C GLN A 17 -33.80 22.83 0.38
N GLY A 18 -34.00 22.51 1.68
CA GLY A 18 -33.41 21.33 2.30
C GLY A 18 -34.01 20.04 1.75
N CYS A 19 -33.20 19.23 1.08
CA CYS A 19 -33.49 17.81 0.86
C CYS A 19 -33.24 17.04 2.15
N SER A 20 -34.29 16.70 2.82
CA SER A 20 -34.31 15.81 3.99
C SER A 20 -34.09 14.37 3.49
N MET A 21 -32.86 13.84 3.58
CA MET A 21 -32.62 12.42 3.42
C MET A 21 -33.05 11.69 4.70
N LYS A 22 -34.19 11.00 4.62
CA LYS A 22 -34.61 10.01 5.61
C LYS A 22 -33.65 8.85 5.57
N TRP A 23 -32.82 8.72 6.59
CA TRP A 23 -32.09 7.50 6.88
C TRP A 23 -33.10 6.47 7.35
N LEU A 24 -33.20 5.35 6.64
CA LEU A 24 -33.93 4.17 7.07
C LEU A 24 -33.25 3.61 8.31
N GLN A 25 -33.92 3.79 9.44
CA GLN A 25 -33.61 3.15 10.71
C GLN A 25 -34.07 1.71 10.57
N SER A 26 -33.13 0.77 10.44
CA SER A 26 -33.40 -0.66 10.54
C SER A 26 -33.31 -1.01 12.00
N ASP A 27 -34.47 -1.19 12.63
CA ASP A 27 -34.60 -1.78 13.95
C ASP A 27 -34.26 -3.28 13.84
N GLY A 28 -33.05 -3.64 14.21
CA GLY A 28 -32.59 -5.02 14.34
C GLY A 28 -32.77 -5.49 15.77
N GLU A 29 -33.83 -6.24 16.02
CA GLU A 29 -34.07 -6.97 17.27
C GLU A 29 -32.89 -7.88 17.61
N ILE A 30 -32.42 -7.78 18.84
CA ILE A 30 -31.47 -8.71 19.46
C ILE A 30 -32.22 -9.98 19.81
N GLY A 31 -32.21 -10.95 18.89
CA GLY A 31 -32.67 -12.30 19.14
C GLY A 31 -31.59 -13.11 19.85
N THR A 32 -31.75 -13.38 21.13
CA THR A 32 -31.05 -14.44 21.85
C THR A 32 -31.52 -15.80 21.33
N GLY A 33 -30.82 -16.37 20.36
CA GLY A 33 -31.08 -17.68 19.78
C GLY A 33 -30.03 -18.68 20.18
N SER A 34 -30.45 -19.66 20.96
CA SER A 34 -29.74 -20.84 21.40
C SER A 34 -29.05 -21.59 20.26
N ALA A 35 -27.83 -22.06 20.53
CA ALA A 35 -27.13 -23.01 19.65
C ALA A 35 -27.97 -24.24 19.37
N GLN A 36 -28.43 -24.40 18.14
CA GLN A 36 -28.89 -25.70 17.63
C GLN A 36 -27.99 -26.09 16.48
N ASN A 37 -27.35 -27.25 16.66
CA ASN A 37 -26.61 -28.02 15.66
C ASN A 37 -27.49 -28.25 14.43
N GLY A 38 -27.29 -27.50 13.37
CA GLY A 38 -27.88 -27.75 12.05
C GLY A 38 -26.86 -28.46 11.18
N ALA A 39 -26.99 -29.76 11.02
CA ALA A 39 -26.24 -30.56 10.08
C ALA A 39 -26.52 -30.06 8.66
N ASN A 40 -25.49 -29.72 7.91
CA ASN A 40 -25.55 -29.41 6.50
C ASN A 40 -25.79 -30.70 5.69
N PRO A 41 -26.91 -30.85 4.95
CA PRO A 41 -27.27 -32.12 4.32
C PRO A 41 -26.53 -32.45 3.01
N ASN A 42 -25.49 -31.75 2.65
CA ASN A 42 -24.76 -31.96 1.39
C ASN A 42 -23.29 -32.37 1.56
N PHE A 43 -22.93 -32.98 2.71
CA PHE A 43 -21.63 -33.64 2.81
C PHE A 43 -21.87 -35.14 2.70
N PRO A 44 -21.29 -35.84 1.68
CA PRO A 44 -21.43 -37.32 1.61
C PRO A 44 -20.75 -37.93 2.83
N GLY A 45 -21.53 -38.74 3.52
CA GLY A 45 -21.28 -39.28 4.85
C GLY A 45 -19.91 -39.93 5.03
N MET A 46 -19.24 -39.52 6.08
CA MET A 46 -18.16 -40.25 6.69
C MET A 46 -18.76 -41.02 7.87
N ALA A 47 -19.03 -42.31 7.70
CA ALA A 47 -19.52 -43.20 8.73
C ALA A 47 -18.48 -43.37 9.86
N PRO A 48 -18.88 -43.36 11.14
CA PRO A 48 -18.00 -43.71 12.23
C PRO A 48 -17.95 -45.24 12.37
N GLY A 49 -16.81 -45.82 12.00
CA GLY A 49 -16.58 -47.23 12.28
C GLY A 49 -15.78 -47.96 11.20
N GLY A 50 -14.47 -47.87 11.27
CA GLY A 50 -13.55 -48.60 10.42
C GLY A 50 -12.20 -48.71 11.09
N SER A 51 -12.02 -49.81 11.83
CA SER A 51 -10.79 -50.29 12.43
C SER A 51 -9.61 -50.28 11.47
N GLY A 52 -8.52 -49.66 11.87
CA GLY A 52 -7.11 -49.92 11.57
C GLY A 52 -6.77 -50.57 10.22
N ARG A 53 -6.53 -49.71 9.21
CA ARG A 53 -5.51 -50.03 8.20
C ARG A 53 -4.62 -48.80 8.07
N GLY A 54 -3.39 -48.95 8.57
CA GLY A 54 -2.36 -47.92 8.53
C GLY A 54 -2.16 -47.46 7.09
N LEU A 55 -2.27 -46.15 6.90
CA LEU A 55 -1.74 -45.45 5.72
C LEU A 55 -0.22 -45.48 5.79
N SER A 56 0.36 -46.64 5.45
CA SER A 56 1.82 -46.83 5.30
C SER A 56 2.36 -46.24 3.97
N GLY A 57 1.74 -45.20 3.48
CA GLY A 57 2.11 -44.54 2.23
C GLY A 57 2.63 -43.10 2.34
N PHE A 58 2.59 -42.47 3.53
CA PHE A 58 3.06 -41.13 3.77
C PHE A 58 4.40 -41.06 4.55
N SER A 59 5.14 -42.17 4.56
CA SER A 59 6.48 -42.21 5.17
C SER A 59 7.61 -42.07 4.14
N GLN A 60 7.38 -41.36 3.07
CA GLN A 60 8.47 -40.76 2.30
C GLN A 60 8.27 -39.26 2.39
N ASN A 61 8.78 -38.68 3.48
CA ASN A 61 9.29 -37.34 3.48
C ASN A 61 10.10 -37.21 2.19
N PRO A 62 9.75 -36.30 1.23
CA PRO A 62 10.67 -35.98 0.17
C PRO A 62 11.96 -35.67 0.89
N SER A 63 13.00 -36.48 0.64
CA SER A 63 14.33 -36.26 1.18
C SER A 63 14.58 -34.77 1.13
N GLU A 64 14.75 -34.18 2.33
CA GLU A 64 15.36 -32.87 2.43
C GLU A 64 16.69 -33.05 1.71
N GLU A 65 16.73 -32.63 0.46
CA GLU A 65 17.97 -32.43 -0.23
C GLU A 65 18.70 -31.47 0.69
N ARG A 66 19.68 -32.01 1.41
CA ARG A 66 20.57 -31.23 2.27
C ARG A 66 21.13 -30.14 1.38
N LEU A 67 20.47 -28.96 1.43
CA LEU A 67 21.08 -27.72 1.04
C LEU A 67 22.40 -27.69 1.77
N GLY A 68 23.49 -27.82 0.97
CA GLY A 68 24.83 -27.99 1.48
C GLY A 68 25.14 -26.96 2.52
N LYS A 69 25.63 -27.50 3.61
CA LYS A 69 26.44 -26.90 4.65
C LYS A 69 26.67 -25.39 4.49
N GLY A 70 25.92 -24.59 5.28
CA GLY A 70 26.34 -23.29 5.77
C GLY A 70 26.77 -22.26 4.72
N GLY A 71 25.86 -21.85 3.87
CA GLY A 71 25.98 -20.62 3.12
C GLY A 71 24.97 -19.62 3.66
N ASP A 72 25.47 -18.58 4.23
CA ASP A 72 24.78 -17.47 4.87
C ASP A 72 23.53 -17.00 4.14
N ILE A 73 22.35 -17.44 4.56
CA ILE A 73 21.06 -16.89 4.10
C ILE A 73 20.87 -15.45 4.61
N ALA A 74 21.68 -15.01 5.57
CA ALA A 74 21.66 -13.66 6.12
C ALA A 74 22.25 -12.59 5.19
N SER A 75 22.94 -12.96 4.10
CA SER A 75 23.56 -11.98 3.19
C SER A 75 22.75 -11.67 1.93
N LEU A 76 21.57 -12.27 1.75
CA LEU A 76 20.74 -12.04 0.56
C LEU A 76 19.94 -10.71 0.58
N SER A 77 19.95 -9.98 1.69
CA SER A 77 19.15 -8.74 1.80
C SER A 77 19.83 -7.48 1.22
N SER A 78 21.14 -7.49 0.99
CA SER A 78 21.85 -6.32 0.42
C SER A 78 22.85 -6.62 -0.68
N SER A 79 23.24 -7.89 -0.88
CA SER A 79 24.30 -8.26 -1.84
C SER A 79 23.80 -8.63 -3.24
N GLY A 80 22.50 -8.69 -3.47
CA GLY A 80 21.91 -9.07 -4.77
C GLY A 80 21.89 -7.97 -5.84
N MET A 81 22.11 -6.71 -5.47
CA MET A 81 22.14 -5.62 -6.45
C MET A 81 23.56 -5.38 -6.96
N SER A 82 23.72 -5.35 -8.29
CA SER A 82 24.99 -4.96 -8.89
C SER A 82 25.37 -3.51 -8.52
N ALA A 83 26.66 -3.19 -8.53
CA ALA A 83 27.12 -1.82 -8.28
C ALA A 83 26.45 -0.79 -9.21
N ARG A 84 26.15 -1.18 -10.45
CA ARG A 84 25.42 -0.36 -11.41
C ARG A 84 23.98 -0.07 -10.96
N GLN A 85 23.23 -1.09 -10.51
CA GLN A 85 21.87 -0.92 -10.00
C GLN A 85 21.81 0.00 -8.77
N ARG A 86 22.79 -0.14 -7.85
CA ARG A 86 22.89 0.77 -6.68
C ARG A 86 23.15 2.21 -7.10
N ALA A 87 24.06 2.42 -8.07
CA ALA A 87 24.36 3.75 -8.57
C ALA A 87 23.17 4.38 -9.32
N GLU A 88 22.40 3.59 -10.06
CA GLU A 88 21.18 4.03 -10.73
C GLU A 88 20.10 4.41 -9.71
N THR A 89 19.85 3.58 -8.67
CA THR A 89 18.89 3.88 -7.59
C THR A 89 19.27 5.16 -6.85
N THR A 90 20.55 5.33 -6.48
CA THR A 90 21.03 6.56 -5.81
C THR A 90 20.84 7.79 -6.70
N LYS A 91 21.00 7.65 -8.02
CA LYS A 91 20.77 8.75 -8.95
C LYS A 91 19.29 9.13 -9.05
N GLU A 92 18.40 8.13 -9.10
CA GLU A 92 16.95 8.33 -9.15
C GLU A 92 16.42 8.97 -7.85
N GLU A 93 16.94 8.53 -6.70
CA GLU A 93 16.61 9.10 -5.39
C GLU A 93 17.08 10.57 -5.30
N LYS A 94 18.32 10.86 -5.69
CA LYS A 94 18.83 12.21 -5.72
C LYS A 94 18.01 13.12 -6.63
N ALA A 95 17.61 12.64 -7.81
CA ALA A 95 16.75 13.38 -8.71
C ALA A 95 15.37 13.69 -8.11
N ALA A 96 14.79 12.74 -7.37
CA ALA A 96 13.52 12.96 -6.67
C ALA A 96 13.64 14.04 -5.58
N ILE A 97 14.70 13.99 -4.78
CA ILE A 97 15.00 15.00 -3.74
C ILE A 97 15.21 16.39 -4.37
N GLU A 98 16.01 16.48 -5.44
CA GLU A 98 16.26 17.73 -6.16
C GLU A 98 14.98 18.32 -6.79
N ALA A 99 14.05 17.47 -7.19
CA ALA A 99 12.74 17.86 -7.69
C ALA A 99 11.74 18.24 -6.57
N GLY A 100 12.10 18.05 -5.30
CA GLY A 100 11.24 18.33 -4.15
C GLY A 100 10.11 17.29 -3.95
N LEU A 101 10.23 16.11 -4.55
CA LEU A 101 9.25 15.03 -4.39
C LEU A 101 9.36 14.40 -3.00
N GLN A 102 8.24 13.94 -2.47
CA GLN A 102 8.14 13.52 -1.07
C GLN A 102 7.68 12.07 -0.93
N ASP A 103 8.27 11.37 0.06
CA ASP A 103 7.80 10.06 0.47
C ASP A 103 6.44 10.15 1.17
N VAL A 104 5.62 9.11 1.00
CA VAL A 104 4.31 8.99 1.65
C VAL A 104 4.39 7.98 2.77
N PHE A 105 3.92 8.34 3.96
CA PHE A 105 3.95 7.48 5.15
C PHE A 105 2.58 6.90 5.48
N PHE A 106 2.59 5.67 6.03
CA PHE A 106 1.39 4.91 6.33
C PHE A 106 1.31 4.49 7.80
N GLY A 107 0.09 4.33 8.29
CA GLY A 107 -0.14 3.75 9.60
C GLY A 107 0.24 2.25 9.66
N TYR A 108 0.25 1.72 10.89
CA TYR A 108 0.44 0.29 11.10
C TYR A 108 -0.69 -0.50 10.42
N ASP A 109 -0.31 -1.50 9.65
CA ASP A 109 -1.23 -2.37 8.91
C ASP A 109 -2.23 -1.62 7.99
N GLN A 110 -1.85 -0.41 7.54
CA GLN A 110 -2.69 0.44 6.71
C GLN A 110 -2.01 0.74 5.37
N TRP A 111 -2.85 0.96 4.35
CA TRP A 111 -2.49 1.44 3.01
C TRP A 111 -3.32 2.64 2.57
N SER A 112 -4.23 3.13 3.43
CA SER A 112 -4.96 4.37 3.20
C SER A 112 -4.03 5.57 3.33
N LEU A 113 -4.21 6.54 2.44
CA LEU A 113 -3.48 7.82 2.50
C LEU A 113 -4.03 8.67 3.64
N SER A 114 -3.14 9.30 4.37
CA SER A 114 -3.48 10.38 5.32
C SER A 114 -3.58 11.71 4.59
N ASP A 115 -4.16 12.74 5.24
CA ASP A 115 -4.24 14.09 4.67
C ASP A 115 -2.85 14.62 4.31
N ALA A 116 -1.86 14.42 5.18
CA ALA A 116 -0.46 14.79 4.90
C ALA A 116 0.13 14.00 3.72
N GLY A 117 -0.22 12.71 3.58
CA GLY A 117 0.19 11.91 2.43
C GLY A 117 -0.46 12.38 1.13
N MET A 118 -1.71 12.79 1.17
CA MET A 118 -2.41 13.36 0.00
C MET A 118 -1.83 14.73 -0.38
N GLU A 119 -1.47 15.55 0.59
CA GLU A 119 -0.82 16.86 0.34
C GLU A 119 0.55 16.68 -0.33
N ALA A 120 1.39 15.76 0.15
CA ALA A 120 2.66 15.41 -0.48
C ALA A 120 2.46 14.96 -1.93
N LEU A 121 1.54 14.03 -2.18
CA LEU A 121 1.23 13.54 -3.52
C LEU A 121 0.62 14.62 -4.43
N ASN A 122 -0.07 15.62 -3.91
CA ASN A 122 -0.54 16.76 -4.71
C ASN A 122 0.63 17.58 -5.26
N GLY A 123 1.65 17.82 -4.42
CA GLY A 123 2.89 18.47 -4.87
C GLY A 123 3.60 17.66 -5.96
N ASP A 124 3.74 16.36 -5.74
CA ASP A 124 4.33 15.41 -6.69
C ASP A 124 3.54 15.34 -8.00
N ALA A 125 2.20 15.32 -7.92
CA ALA A 125 1.33 15.31 -9.10
C ALA A 125 1.49 16.59 -9.94
N GLN A 126 1.59 17.75 -9.29
CA GLN A 126 1.79 19.00 -9.99
C GLN A 126 3.15 18.99 -10.73
N TRP A 127 4.20 18.57 -10.04
CA TRP A 127 5.53 18.49 -10.64
C TRP A 127 5.56 17.52 -11.84
N LEU A 128 4.93 16.35 -11.73
CA LEU A 128 4.87 15.36 -12.82
C LEU A 128 4.07 15.86 -14.05
N LYS A 129 3.02 16.63 -13.83
CA LYS A 129 2.25 17.24 -14.94
C LYS A 129 3.08 18.24 -15.71
N ASP A 130 3.93 18.99 -15.02
CA ASP A 130 4.82 19.97 -15.64
C ASP A 130 6.02 19.29 -16.34
N HIS A 131 6.27 18.00 -16.05
CA HIS A 131 7.38 17.20 -16.60
C HIS A 131 6.91 15.90 -17.27
N PRO A 132 6.24 15.94 -18.43
CA PRO A 132 5.62 14.77 -19.07
C PRO A 132 6.62 13.68 -19.51
N GLY A 133 7.92 14.00 -19.60
CA GLY A 133 8.99 13.05 -19.87
C GLY A 133 9.52 12.30 -18.64
N ALA A 134 9.13 12.73 -17.45
CA ALA A 134 9.56 12.11 -16.20
C ALA A 134 8.74 10.86 -15.87
N VAL A 135 9.38 9.88 -15.25
CA VAL A 135 8.72 8.68 -14.71
C VAL A 135 9.08 8.56 -13.24
N MET A 136 8.08 8.65 -12.39
CA MET A 136 8.19 8.37 -10.98
C MET A 136 8.05 6.86 -10.74
N LYS A 137 8.86 6.31 -9.84
CA LYS A 137 8.71 4.96 -9.32
C LYS A 137 8.39 5.04 -7.83
N VAL A 138 7.28 4.45 -7.43
CA VAL A 138 6.87 4.36 -6.02
C VAL A 138 7.19 2.97 -5.50
N GLU A 139 8.08 2.89 -4.51
CA GLU A 139 8.48 1.66 -3.84
C GLU A 139 7.70 1.49 -2.53
N GLY A 140 6.88 0.43 -2.43
CA GLY A 140 6.10 0.14 -1.23
C GLY A 140 6.90 -0.63 -0.19
N HIS A 141 7.02 -0.06 1.01
CA HIS A 141 7.76 -0.60 2.13
C HIS A 141 6.89 -0.84 3.35
N CYS A 142 7.33 -1.77 4.20
CA CYS A 142 6.70 -2.12 5.46
C CYS A 142 7.75 -2.17 6.58
N ASP A 143 7.29 -2.12 7.83
CA ASP A 143 8.12 -2.43 8.97
C ASP A 143 8.41 -3.94 9.08
N GLU A 144 9.24 -4.36 10.02
CA GLU A 144 9.71 -5.74 10.15
C GLU A 144 8.64 -6.73 10.62
N ARG A 145 7.52 -6.26 11.18
CA ARG A 145 6.45 -7.09 11.76
C ARG A 145 5.69 -7.87 10.69
N GLY A 146 5.28 -9.09 11.04
CA GLY A 146 4.55 -9.98 10.12
C GLY A 146 5.45 -10.81 9.19
N THR A 147 4.83 -11.63 8.34
CA THR A 147 5.54 -12.48 7.37
C THR A 147 6.05 -11.69 6.16
N ALA A 148 7.02 -12.24 5.44
CA ALA A 148 7.54 -11.62 4.23
C ALA A 148 6.45 -11.50 3.14
N ASP A 149 5.69 -12.57 2.92
CA ASP A 149 4.64 -12.62 1.90
C ASP A 149 3.53 -11.61 2.19
N TYR A 150 3.10 -11.51 3.45
CA TYR A 150 2.13 -10.50 3.86
C TYR A 150 2.63 -9.09 3.57
N ASN A 151 3.87 -8.78 3.94
CA ASN A 151 4.45 -7.46 3.76
C ASN A 151 4.65 -7.11 2.27
N ILE A 152 4.96 -8.07 1.40
CA ILE A 152 5.00 -7.83 -0.05
C ILE A 152 3.62 -7.38 -0.56
N VAL A 153 2.53 -8.04 -0.13
CA VAL A 153 1.17 -7.66 -0.50
C VAL A 153 0.78 -6.30 0.08
N LEU A 154 1.13 -6.02 1.34
CA LEU A 154 0.85 -4.74 1.99
C LEU A 154 1.62 -3.58 1.33
N GLY A 155 2.90 -3.79 1.00
CA GLY A 155 3.70 -2.82 0.28
C GLY A 155 3.15 -2.53 -1.13
N ASP A 156 2.67 -3.55 -1.83
CA ASP A 156 2.01 -3.39 -3.14
C ASP A 156 0.72 -2.55 -3.03
N LYS A 157 -0.12 -2.80 -2.00
CA LYS A 157 -1.30 -1.97 -1.74
C LYS A 157 -0.96 -0.51 -1.47
N ARG A 158 0.11 -0.23 -0.72
CA ARG A 158 0.61 1.12 -0.44
C ARG A 158 1.05 1.84 -1.71
N ALA A 159 1.88 1.18 -2.52
CA ALA A 159 2.34 1.73 -3.79
C ALA A 159 1.18 1.95 -4.77
N LYS A 160 0.19 1.05 -4.81
CA LYS A 160 -1.04 1.20 -5.59
C LYS A 160 -1.90 2.37 -5.13
N ALA A 161 -2.04 2.58 -3.82
CA ALA A 161 -2.80 3.71 -3.28
C ALA A 161 -2.18 5.05 -3.70
N ALA A 162 -0.87 5.21 -3.57
CA ALA A 162 -0.18 6.40 -4.05
C ALA A 162 -0.32 6.59 -5.56
N ARG A 163 -0.14 5.53 -6.36
CA ARG A 163 -0.31 5.58 -7.81
C ARG A 163 -1.72 5.97 -8.23
N SER A 164 -2.75 5.40 -7.60
CA SER A 164 -4.14 5.71 -7.92
C SER A 164 -4.43 7.19 -7.68
N TYR A 165 -4.00 7.70 -6.54
CA TYR A 165 -4.16 9.11 -6.20
C TYR A 165 -3.46 10.05 -7.21
N LEU A 166 -2.23 9.75 -7.62
CA LEU A 166 -1.51 10.52 -8.63
C LEU A 166 -2.26 10.54 -9.98
N ILE A 167 -2.80 9.39 -10.41
CA ILE A 167 -3.58 9.29 -11.66
C ILE A 167 -4.89 10.08 -11.55
N GLU A 168 -5.60 9.98 -10.44
CA GLU A 168 -6.82 10.75 -10.15
C GLU A 168 -6.54 12.27 -10.12
N SER A 169 -5.33 12.65 -9.68
CA SER A 169 -4.82 14.03 -9.72
C SER A 169 -4.39 14.49 -11.11
N GLY A 170 -4.54 13.64 -12.16
CA GLY A 170 -4.28 13.98 -13.56
C GLY A 170 -2.89 13.62 -14.08
N VAL A 171 -2.10 12.85 -13.33
CA VAL A 171 -0.80 12.32 -13.80
C VAL A 171 -1.03 11.19 -14.80
N GLY A 172 -0.26 11.16 -15.88
CA GLY A 172 -0.35 10.11 -16.88
C GLY A 172 -0.01 8.72 -16.31
N PRO A 173 -0.83 7.67 -16.54
CA PRO A 173 -0.61 6.34 -15.98
C PRO A 173 0.76 5.72 -16.33
N LYS A 174 1.38 6.14 -17.42
CA LYS A 174 2.71 5.71 -17.86
C LYS A 174 3.86 6.42 -17.14
N GLN A 175 3.55 7.52 -16.43
CA GLN A 175 4.52 8.25 -15.63
C GLN A 175 4.71 7.69 -14.23
N VAL A 176 3.87 6.75 -13.78
CA VAL A 176 3.94 6.19 -12.44
C VAL A 176 4.12 4.67 -12.50
N ALA A 177 5.32 4.21 -12.20
CA ALA A 177 5.65 2.80 -11.98
C ALA A 177 5.57 2.47 -10.48
N ILE A 178 5.27 1.22 -10.15
CA ILE A 178 5.23 0.76 -8.77
C ILE A 178 6.02 -0.52 -8.59
N VAL A 179 6.56 -0.72 -7.40
CA VAL A 179 7.17 -1.99 -6.96
C VAL A 179 6.98 -2.15 -5.45
N SER A 180 6.86 -3.37 -4.96
CA SER A 180 6.85 -3.65 -3.54
C SER A 180 8.13 -4.37 -3.12
N TYR A 181 8.73 -3.92 -2.05
CA TYR A 181 9.80 -4.60 -1.34
C TYR A 181 9.35 -5.17 0.01
N GLY A 182 8.11 -4.86 0.42
CA GLY A 182 7.63 -5.27 1.73
C GLY A 182 8.61 -4.85 2.82
N LYS A 183 9.05 -5.80 3.64
CA LYS A 183 10.04 -5.56 4.70
C LYS A 183 11.49 -5.88 4.30
N ALA A 184 11.76 -6.23 3.03
CA ALA A 184 13.09 -6.69 2.61
C ALA A 184 14.15 -5.57 2.50
N ARG A 185 13.71 -4.29 2.46
CA ARG A 185 14.59 -3.12 2.36
C ARG A 185 14.21 -2.07 3.40
N PRO A 186 14.57 -2.30 4.67
CA PRO A 186 14.28 -1.34 5.72
C PRO A 186 15.13 -0.07 5.54
N PHE A 187 14.56 1.08 5.91
CA PHE A 187 15.28 2.35 6.02
C PHE A 187 16.12 2.38 7.30
N CYS A 188 15.55 1.89 8.39
CA CYS A 188 16.23 1.70 9.66
C CYS A 188 15.85 0.35 10.27
N THR A 189 16.66 -0.14 11.23
CA THR A 189 16.56 -1.48 11.81
C THR A 189 16.35 -1.49 13.34
N ASP A 190 16.18 -0.32 13.94
CA ASP A 190 15.92 -0.22 15.38
C ASP A 190 14.51 -0.73 15.72
N PRO A 191 14.34 -1.53 16.79
CA PRO A 191 13.05 -2.04 17.21
C PRO A 191 12.25 -0.96 17.98
N ALA A 192 12.05 0.19 17.36
CA ALA A 192 11.35 1.34 17.90
C ALA A 192 10.24 1.82 16.95
N GLU A 193 9.13 2.32 17.49
CA GLU A 193 8.00 2.78 16.67
C GLU A 193 8.40 3.93 15.73
N SER A 194 9.34 4.79 16.14
CA SER A 194 9.88 5.85 15.28
C SER A 194 10.57 5.30 14.03
N CYS A 195 11.30 4.18 14.15
CA CYS A 195 11.90 3.48 13.03
C CYS A 195 10.84 2.74 12.20
N TYR A 196 9.90 2.05 12.85
CA TYR A 196 8.80 1.39 12.15
C TYR A 196 7.99 2.38 11.31
N GLN A 197 7.73 3.58 11.81
CA GLN A 197 7.04 4.63 11.06
C GLN A 197 7.81 5.06 9.80
N GLN A 198 9.13 5.17 9.88
CA GLN A 198 9.97 5.49 8.72
C GLN A 198 10.02 4.35 7.69
N ASN A 199 9.89 3.11 8.14
CA ASN A 199 9.84 1.94 7.26
C ASN A 199 8.49 1.82 6.53
N ARG A 200 7.38 2.25 7.15
CA ARG A 200 6.04 2.20 6.55
C ARG A 200 5.82 3.33 5.56
N ARG A 201 6.47 3.25 4.40
CA ARG A 201 6.45 4.32 3.41
C ARG A 201 6.22 3.86 1.98
N GLY A 202 5.75 4.77 1.15
CA GLY A 202 5.87 4.74 -0.30
C GLY A 202 7.04 5.64 -0.68
N HIS A 203 8.19 5.02 -0.95
CA HIS A 203 9.41 5.74 -1.30
C HIS A 203 9.40 6.15 -2.77
N VAL A 204 9.74 7.39 -3.05
CA VAL A 204 9.66 8.00 -4.37
C VAL A 204 11.03 8.10 -5.02
N LEU A 205 11.12 7.58 -6.22
CA LEU A 205 12.30 7.65 -7.09
C LEU A 205 11.93 8.29 -8.42
N LEU A 206 12.81 9.08 -8.99
CA LEU A 206 12.56 9.80 -10.24
C LEU A 206 13.53 9.38 -11.34
N ASN A 207 12.98 8.95 -12.47
CA ASN A 207 13.73 8.64 -13.68
C ASN A 207 13.37 9.67 -14.78
N MET A 208 14.34 10.45 -15.20
CA MET A 208 14.21 11.37 -16.34
C MET A 208 14.56 10.60 -17.61
N LYS A 209 13.57 10.28 -18.44
CA LYS A 209 13.84 9.76 -19.79
C LYS A 209 14.52 10.84 -20.61
N LYS A 210 15.70 10.54 -21.09
CA LYS A 210 16.42 11.40 -22.05
C LYS A 210 15.78 11.31 -23.44
#